data_60c2d3e27e3f30b6fd83faced9a5b3df
#
_entry.id   60c2d3e27e3f30b6fd83faced9a5b3df
#
_cell.length_a   1.000
_cell.length_b   1.000
_cell.length_c   1.000
_cell.angle_alpha   90.00
_cell.angle_beta   90.00
_cell.angle_gamma   90.00
#
_symmetry.space_group_name_H-M   'P 1'
#
loop_
_entity.id
_entity.type
_entity.pdbx_description
1 polymer ?
#
loop_
_entity_poly.entity_id
_entity_poly.type
_entity_poly.pdbx_seq_one_letter_code
_entity_poly.pdbx_strand_id
1 'polypeptide(L)'
;MNDLHGILFAYHSDSNLGELTRPRNTCSLPFGGRYRLIDFMLSSYVNAGISDVGLIVHESYQSLLDHVGSGKDWDLSRKHGGLRILPPFGYAERGGEYRGNMDALSGVADYLENIRQDYVILAWGDMAVNLPVAEVFQQHLDSGADVTMVCTPSLKGAPRFSEYVEVDDTGRVTDLSVHPVTAGSTLESLEIYILSKKLLLDMVDYCSAHDIVNFSRGVLQPRLRTLKLMSYVHQGYVARFQSVSGYFQRSMDLLEPSVRDELFN
;
A
#
# COMPACT_ATOMS: atom_id res chain seq x y z
N MET A 1 -0.70 9.70 17.56
CA MET A 1 -0.01 8.57 16.93
C MET A 1 1.30 9.02 16.30
N ASN A 2 2.28 9.43 17.15
CA ASN A 2 3.55 9.97 16.63
C ASN A 2 4.56 8.87 16.25
N ASP A 3 4.23 7.61 16.46
CA ASP A 3 5.17 6.48 16.33
C ASP A 3 5.03 5.71 15.01
N LEU A 4 4.08 6.09 14.14
CA LEU A 4 3.83 5.45 12.85
C LEU A 4 4.16 6.39 11.70
N HIS A 5 4.99 5.93 10.78
CA HIS A 5 5.38 6.62 9.55
C HIS A 5 4.68 6.01 8.34
N GLY A 6 4.15 6.83 7.44
CA GLY A 6 3.48 6.36 6.22
C GLY A 6 4.46 6.23 5.04
N ILE A 7 4.44 5.10 4.35
CA ILE A 7 5.11 4.92 3.06
C ILE A 7 4.07 4.49 2.05
N LEU A 8 3.96 5.25 0.95
CA LEU A 8 3.06 4.96 -0.17
C LEU A 8 3.85 4.64 -1.42
N PHE A 9 3.54 3.52 -2.03
CA PHE A 9 4.02 3.18 -3.36
C PHE A 9 3.08 3.78 -4.41
N ALA A 10 3.62 4.59 -5.31
CA ALA A 10 2.87 5.28 -6.35
C ALA A 10 3.61 5.23 -7.69
N TYR A 11 4.17 4.07 -8.02
CA TYR A 11 4.92 3.89 -9.26
C TYR A 11 4.31 2.84 -10.21
N HIS A 12 3.27 2.13 -9.77
CA HIS A 12 2.63 1.11 -10.60
C HIS A 12 1.77 1.73 -11.70
N SER A 13 1.90 1.19 -12.91
CA SER A 13 1.03 1.49 -14.05
C SER A 13 0.54 0.18 -14.63
N ASP A 14 -0.75 -0.13 -14.45
CA ASP A 14 -1.33 -1.36 -14.98
C ASP A 14 -1.63 -1.18 -16.47
N SER A 15 -1.00 -1.99 -17.31
CA SER A 15 -1.22 -1.99 -18.77
C SER A 15 -2.66 -2.32 -19.16
N ASN A 16 -3.42 -3.02 -18.30
CA ASN A 16 -4.82 -3.39 -18.54
C ASN A 16 -5.77 -2.18 -18.38
N LEU A 17 -5.30 -1.06 -17.84
CA LEU A 17 -6.03 0.22 -17.78
C LEU A 17 -5.89 1.04 -19.08
N GLY A 18 -5.03 0.60 -20.01
CA GLY A 18 -4.92 1.16 -21.35
C GLY A 18 -4.74 2.67 -21.39
N GLU A 19 -5.62 3.38 -22.10
CA GLU A 19 -5.55 4.83 -22.27
C GLU A 19 -5.69 5.62 -20.96
N LEU A 20 -6.26 5.05 -19.91
CA LEU A 20 -6.43 5.73 -18.62
C LEU A 20 -5.08 6.00 -17.94
N THR A 21 -4.11 5.08 -18.07
CA THR A 21 -2.78 5.17 -17.46
C THR A 21 -1.69 5.62 -18.40
N ARG A 22 -2.00 5.87 -19.69
CA ARG A 22 -1.03 6.35 -20.67
C ARG A 22 -0.37 7.70 -20.29
N PRO A 23 -1.11 8.74 -19.83
CA PRO A 23 -0.55 10.03 -19.42
C PRO A 23 -0.20 10.10 -17.92
N ARG A 24 -0.48 9.07 -17.13
CA ARG A 24 -0.37 9.08 -15.66
C ARG A 24 -0.27 7.70 -15.07
N ASN A 25 0.27 7.57 -13.87
CA ASN A 25 0.22 6.30 -13.11
C ASN A 25 -1.18 6.03 -12.53
N THR A 26 -1.42 4.80 -12.07
CA THR A 26 -2.71 4.36 -11.53
C THR A 26 -3.15 5.20 -10.32
N CYS A 27 -2.23 5.60 -9.44
CA CYS A 27 -2.56 6.42 -8.26
C CYS A 27 -3.15 7.79 -8.60
N SER A 28 -2.88 8.28 -9.82
CA SER A 28 -3.40 9.57 -10.32
C SER A 28 -4.74 9.45 -11.03
N LEU A 29 -5.36 8.26 -11.12
CA LEU A 29 -6.66 8.10 -11.77
C LEU A 29 -7.73 8.88 -11.00
N PRO A 30 -8.55 9.69 -11.70
CA PRO A 30 -9.70 10.36 -11.11
C PRO A 30 -10.72 9.32 -10.63
N PHE A 31 -11.27 9.53 -9.43
CA PHE A 31 -12.33 8.68 -8.87
C PHE A 31 -13.22 9.52 -7.94
N GLY A 32 -14.52 9.25 -7.94
CA GLY A 32 -15.47 9.98 -7.09
C GLY A 32 -15.58 11.48 -7.41
N GLY A 33 -15.43 11.87 -8.67
CA GLY A 33 -15.55 13.25 -9.14
C GLY A 33 -14.24 14.02 -9.06
N ARG A 34 -13.89 14.61 -7.92
CA ARG A 34 -12.69 15.46 -7.75
C ARG A 34 -11.47 14.74 -7.19
N TYR A 35 -11.66 13.55 -6.66
CA TYR A 35 -10.59 12.79 -6.00
C TYR A 35 -9.74 12.01 -7.01
N ARG A 36 -8.57 11.59 -6.55
CA ARG A 36 -7.72 10.59 -7.20
C ARG A 36 -7.49 9.42 -6.24
N LEU A 37 -7.07 8.27 -6.75
CA LEU A 37 -6.93 7.07 -5.91
C LEU A 37 -5.98 7.27 -4.73
N ILE A 38 -4.91 8.04 -4.91
CA ILE A 38 -3.96 8.35 -3.84
C ILE A 38 -4.61 9.06 -2.63
N ASP A 39 -5.68 9.81 -2.86
CA ASP A 39 -6.32 10.63 -1.83
C ASP A 39 -6.89 9.77 -0.69
N PHE A 40 -7.37 8.57 -1.00
CA PHE A 40 -7.96 7.66 -0.01
C PHE A 40 -6.92 7.19 1.00
N MET A 41 -5.75 6.76 0.55
CA MET A 41 -4.69 6.33 1.48
C MET A 41 -4.07 7.51 2.22
N LEU A 42 -3.84 8.66 1.56
CA LEU A 42 -3.38 9.87 2.25
C LEU A 42 -4.36 10.31 3.34
N SER A 43 -5.66 10.30 3.04
CA SER A 43 -6.70 10.63 4.02
C SER A 43 -6.75 9.64 5.17
N SER A 44 -6.67 8.32 4.88
CA SER A 44 -6.61 7.27 5.91
C SER A 44 -5.40 7.46 6.83
N TYR A 45 -4.24 7.85 6.29
CA TYR A 45 -3.04 8.13 7.08
C TYR A 45 -3.23 9.36 7.99
N VAL A 46 -3.70 10.46 7.44
CA VAL A 46 -3.88 11.70 8.19
C VAL A 46 -4.98 11.58 9.23
N ASN A 47 -6.09 10.89 8.92
CA ASN A 47 -7.17 10.60 9.88
C ASN A 47 -6.67 9.77 11.07
N ALA A 48 -5.66 8.92 10.86
CA ALA A 48 -4.97 8.20 11.94
C ALA A 48 -3.91 9.04 12.68
N GLY A 49 -3.71 10.29 12.30
CA GLY A 49 -2.73 11.19 12.91
C GLY A 49 -1.29 10.99 12.41
N ILE A 50 -1.09 10.28 11.30
CA ILE A 50 0.22 10.20 10.63
C ILE A 50 0.52 11.55 10.00
N SER A 51 1.65 12.13 10.34
CA SER A 51 2.07 13.45 9.87
C SER A 51 3.33 13.42 8.99
N ASP A 52 3.93 12.26 8.84
CA ASP A 52 5.14 12.04 8.06
C ASP A 52 4.90 10.93 7.04
N VAL A 53 4.94 11.27 5.75
CA VAL A 53 4.63 10.35 4.66
C VAL A 53 5.69 10.42 3.57
N GLY A 54 6.29 9.28 3.23
CA GLY A 54 7.13 9.09 2.06
C GLY A 54 6.31 8.56 0.88
N LEU A 55 6.33 9.26 -0.24
CA LEU A 55 5.66 8.86 -1.47
C LEU A 55 6.69 8.43 -2.51
N ILE A 56 6.84 7.12 -2.70
CA ILE A 56 7.76 6.54 -3.68
C ILE A 56 7.11 6.61 -5.05
N VAL A 57 7.74 7.35 -5.95
CA VAL A 57 7.25 7.57 -7.31
C VAL A 57 8.25 7.06 -8.35
N HIS A 58 7.79 6.81 -9.56
CA HIS A 58 8.62 6.42 -10.70
C HIS A 58 8.09 7.14 -11.96
N GLU A 59 7.91 6.45 -13.06
CA GLU A 59 7.45 7.03 -14.31
C GLU A 59 6.04 7.63 -14.25
N SER A 60 5.73 8.55 -15.17
CA SER A 60 4.40 9.15 -15.33
C SER A 60 3.82 9.79 -14.06
N TYR A 61 4.70 10.27 -13.17
CA TYR A 61 4.28 10.84 -11.88
C TYR A 61 3.95 12.34 -11.92
N GLN A 62 4.16 13.04 -13.06
CA GLN A 62 3.90 14.49 -13.14
C GLN A 62 2.46 14.82 -12.73
N SER A 63 1.47 14.09 -13.28
CA SER A 63 0.06 14.28 -12.92
C SER A 63 -0.22 14.04 -11.44
N LEU A 64 0.53 13.13 -10.80
CA LEU A 64 0.44 12.89 -9.37
C LEU A 64 0.99 14.08 -8.58
N LEU A 65 2.17 14.58 -8.95
CA LEU A 65 2.78 15.75 -8.30
C LEU A 65 1.92 17.01 -8.43
N ASP A 66 1.34 17.25 -9.59
CA ASP A 66 0.44 18.38 -9.81
C ASP A 66 -0.79 18.33 -8.90
N HIS A 67 -1.23 17.11 -8.53
CA HIS A 67 -2.36 16.91 -7.65
C HIS A 67 -1.98 17.02 -6.18
N VAL A 68 -0.96 16.27 -5.73
CA VAL A 68 -0.61 16.25 -4.30
C VAL A 68 0.11 17.51 -3.86
N GLY A 69 0.77 18.21 -4.79
CA GLY A 69 1.50 19.43 -4.52
C GLY A 69 2.47 19.29 -3.35
N SER A 70 2.35 20.16 -2.37
CA SER A 70 3.10 20.09 -1.11
C SER A 70 2.43 19.25 -0.01
N GLY A 71 1.33 18.58 -0.30
CA GLY A 71 0.51 17.87 0.70
C GLY A 71 -0.37 18.79 1.55
N LYS A 72 -0.60 20.04 1.10
CA LYS A 72 -1.35 21.05 1.89
C LYS A 72 -2.78 20.61 2.20
N ASP A 73 -3.44 19.95 1.26
CA ASP A 73 -4.83 19.54 1.40
C ASP A 73 -5.02 18.46 2.48
N TRP A 74 -3.93 17.79 2.89
CA TRP A 74 -3.87 16.80 3.98
C TRP A 74 -3.12 17.32 5.21
N ASP A 75 -2.84 18.63 5.33
CA ASP A 75 -2.00 19.17 6.40
C ASP A 75 -0.61 18.52 6.49
N LEU A 76 -0.08 18.05 5.37
CA LEU A 76 1.25 17.45 5.25
C LEU A 76 2.31 18.44 4.70
N SER A 77 1.97 19.74 4.55
CA SER A 77 2.90 20.79 4.18
C SER A 77 3.56 21.37 5.43
N ARG A 78 4.56 20.65 5.98
CA ARG A 78 5.18 20.96 7.27
C ARG A 78 6.67 21.28 7.13
N LYS A 79 7.22 22.11 8.02
CA LYS A 79 8.64 22.44 8.06
C LYS A 79 9.51 21.21 8.43
N HIS A 80 8.98 20.36 9.30
CA HIS A 80 9.62 19.11 9.72
C HIS A 80 8.61 17.99 9.57
N GLY A 81 8.99 16.92 8.87
CA GLY A 81 8.06 15.87 8.46
C GLY A 81 7.22 16.27 7.23
N GLY A 82 5.96 15.82 7.18
CA GLY A 82 5.04 16.09 6.08
C GLY A 82 5.19 15.12 4.91
N LEU A 83 4.67 15.52 3.74
CA LEU A 83 4.77 14.73 2.53
C LEU A 83 6.14 14.91 1.87
N ARG A 84 6.85 13.81 1.67
CA ARG A 84 8.12 13.79 0.95
C ARG A 84 8.00 12.91 -0.28
N ILE A 85 8.24 13.50 -1.44
CA ILE A 85 8.30 12.78 -2.72
C ILE A 85 9.68 12.12 -2.84
N LEU A 86 9.69 10.84 -3.17
CA LEU A 86 10.87 9.99 -3.27
C LEU A 86 10.99 9.44 -4.70
N PRO A 87 11.60 10.19 -5.61
CA PRO A 87 11.88 9.71 -6.97
C PRO A 87 13.04 8.70 -6.96
N PRO A 88 13.22 7.91 -8.02
CA PRO A 88 14.27 6.91 -8.11
C PRO A 88 15.65 7.57 -8.24
N PHE A 89 16.32 7.81 -7.12
CA PHE A 89 17.70 8.29 -7.11
C PHE A 89 18.69 7.12 -7.16
N GLY A 90 19.64 7.16 -8.08
CA GLY A 90 20.75 6.18 -8.16
C GLY A 90 20.48 4.92 -8.99
N TYR A 91 19.31 4.76 -9.58
CA TYR A 91 18.96 3.57 -10.39
C TYR A 91 19.27 3.70 -11.88
N ALA A 92 19.88 4.78 -12.33
CA ALA A 92 20.23 5.00 -13.76
C ALA A 92 21.08 3.86 -14.36
N GLU A 93 21.88 3.18 -13.54
CA GLU A 93 22.75 2.06 -13.98
C GLU A 93 21.97 0.74 -14.17
N ARG A 94 20.75 0.61 -13.62
CA ARG A 94 19.94 -0.63 -13.67
C ARG A 94 18.71 -0.54 -14.59
N GLY A 95 18.66 0.42 -15.49
CA GLY A 95 17.56 0.56 -16.45
C GLY A 95 16.35 1.35 -15.96
N GLY A 96 16.41 1.93 -14.75
CA GLY A 96 15.45 2.93 -14.28
C GLY A 96 14.12 2.43 -13.72
N GLU A 97 13.76 1.15 -13.87
CA GLU A 97 12.48 0.62 -13.37
C GLU A 97 12.63 -0.14 -12.05
N TYR A 98 11.70 0.06 -11.11
CA TYR A 98 11.60 -0.80 -9.93
C TYR A 98 11.03 -2.17 -10.30
N ARG A 99 11.76 -3.22 -10.00
CA ARG A 99 11.36 -4.62 -10.25
C ARG A 99 10.34 -5.13 -9.23
N GLY A 100 10.16 -4.40 -8.12
CA GLY A 100 9.22 -4.72 -7.06
C GLY A 100 9.36 -3.76 -5.87
N ASN A 101 8.52 -3.96 -4.85
CA ASN A 101 8.44 -3.07 -3.70
C ASN A 101 9.71 -3.08 -2.82
N MET A 102 10.42 -4.22 -2.70
CA MET A 102 11.70 -4.27 -1.98
C MET A 102 12.81 -3.54 -2.73
N ASP A 103 12.81 -3.61 -4.06
CA ASP A 103 13.72 -2.87 -4.91
C ASP A 103 13.50 -1.35 -4.76
N ALA A 104 12.23 -0.92 -4.74
CA ALA A 104 11.85 0.46 -4.51
C ALA A 104 12.26 0.98 -3.11
N LEU A 105 12.07 0.16 -2.07
CA LEU A 105 12.50 0.49 -0.71
C LEU A 105 14.03 0.58 -0.60
N SER A 106 14.76 -0.32 -1.25
CA SER A 106 16.24 -0.26 -1.31
C SER A 106 16.72 1.04 -1.99
N GLY A 107 15.99 1.51 -3.00
CA GLY A 107 16.30 2.78 -3.68
C GLY A 107 16.13 4.03 -2.82
N VAL A 108 15.45 3.93 -1.70
CA VAL A 108 15.21 5.03 -0.76
C VAL A 108 15.75 4.71 0.65
N ALA A 109 16.73 3.80 0.75
CA ALA A 109 17.28 3.32 2.03
C ALA A 109 17.72 4.46 2.96
N ASP A 110 18.45 5.47 2.44
CA ASP A 110 18.87 6.64 3.21
C ASP A 110 17.68 7.38 3.83
N TYR A 111 16.56 7.44 3.13
CA TYR A 111 15.34 8.03 3.68
C TYR A 111 14.76 7.17 4.80
N LEU A 112 14.71 5.85 4.62
CA LEU A 112 14.19 4.90 5.61
C LEU A 112 14.99 4.96 6.91
N GLU A 113 16.32 5.04 6.83
CA GLU A 113 17.21 5.17 8.01
C GLU A 113 16.91 6.43 8.81
N ASN A 114 16.54 7.53 8.15
CA ASN A 114 16.25 8.82 8.76
C ASN A 114 14.82 8.99 9.27
N ILE A 115 13.92 8.00 9.12
CA ILE A 115 12.59 7.97 9.73
C ILE A 115 12.77 8.02 11.27
N ARG A 116 11.96 8.85 11.94
CA ARG A 116 12.03 9.04 13.39
C ARG A 116 11.12 8.10 14.15
N GLN A 117 10.05 7.65 13.52
CA GLN A 117 9.04 6.77 14.07
C GLN A 117 9.58 5.34 14.19
N ASP A 118 9.12 4.62 15.21
CA ASP A 118 9.53 3.23 15.46
C ASP A 118 8.80 2.22 14.58
N TYR A 119 7.67 2.60 14.02
CA TYR A 119 6.85 1.77 13.12
C TYR A 119 6.61 2.43 11.78
N VAL A 120 6.37 1.60 10.79
CA VAL A 120 6.03 2.04 9.43
C VAL A 120 4.78 1.31 8.94
N ILE A 121 3.96 2.03 8.18
CA ILE A 121 2.89 1.43 7.37
C ILE A 121 3.26 1.57 5.90
N LEU A 122 3.29 0.43 5.20
CA LEU A 122 3.52 0.33 3.77
C LEU A 122 2.19 0.12 3.08
N ALA A 123 1.87 0.86 2.03
CA ALA A 123 0.68 0.64 1.22
C ALA A 123 0.87 1.11 -0.23
N TRP A 124 0.03 0.59 -1.13
CA TRP A 124 -0.14 1.13 -2.46
C TRP A 124 -1.16 2.28 -2.47
N GLY A 125 -0.93 3.29 -3.30
CA GLY A 125 -1.84 4.43 -3.46
C GLY A 125 -2.86 4.27 -4.59
N ASP A 126 -3.07 3.06 -5.10
CA ASP A 126 -3.84 2.76 -6.31
C ASP A 126 -5.21 2.10 -6.04
N MET A 127 -5.69 2.18 -4.79
CA MET A 127 -7.00 1.66 -4.38
C MET A 127 -7.83 2.74 -3.68
N ALA A 128 -9.16 2.58 -3.72
CA ALA A 128 -10.07 3.38 -2.91
C ALA A 128 -10.56 2.55 -1.73
N VAL A 129 -10.18 2.97 -0.53
CA VAL A 129 -10.54 2.36 0.75
C VAL A 129 -10.50 3.42 1.85
N ASN A 130 -11.45 3.40 2.76
CA ASN A 130 -11.40 4.17 3.99
C ASN A 130 -10.90 3.24 5.11
N LEU A 131 -9.58 3.20 5.29
CA LEU A 131 -8.95 2.27 6.22
C LEU A 131 -8.82 2.90 7.61
N PRO A 132 -9.31 2.26 8.68
CA PRO A 132 -9.14 2.72 10.06
C PRO A 132 -7.72 2.38 10.56
N VAL A 133 -6.71 3.07 10.02
CA VAL A 133 -5.28 2.79 10.28
C VAL A 133 -4.96 2.82 11.77
N ALA A 134 -5.66 3.65 12.56
CA ALA A 134 -5.50 3.70 14.00
C ALA A 134 -5.82 2.36 14.69
N GLU A 135 -6.90 1.71 14.27
CA GLU A 135 -7.32 0.41 14.80
C GLU A 135 -6.36 -0.70 14.34
N VAL A 136 -5.93 -0.66 13.07
CA VAL A 136 -4.92 -1.60 12.54
C VAL A 136 -3.63 -1.51 13.34
N PHE A 137 -3.16 -0.30 13.64
CA PHE A 137 -1.94 -0.10 14.42
C PHE A 137 -2.10 -0.55 15.87
N GLN A 138 -3.25 -0.27 16.49
CA GLN A 138 -3.52 -0.74 17.85
C GLN A 138 -3.52 -2.26 17.91
N GLN A 139 -4.18 -2.94 16.97
CA GLN A 139 -4.15 -4.40 16.88
C GLN A 139 -2.72 -4.94 16.67
N HIS A 140 -1.89 -4.25 15.88
CA HIS A 140 -0.48 -4.62 15.69
C HIS A 140 0.27 -4.62 17.04
N LEU A 141 0.12 -3.57 17.82
CA LEU A 141 0.75 -3.44 19.13
C LEU A 141 0.24 -4.50 20.13
N ASP A 142 -1.09 -4.65 20.23
CA ASP A 142 -1.74 -5.56 21.19
C ASP A 142 -1.41 -7.02 20.90
N SER A 143 -1.33 -7.37 19.62
CA SER A 143 -0.98 -8.72 19.19
C SER A 143 0.50 -9.04 19.36
N GLY A 144 1.37 -8.04 19.47
CA GLY A 144 2.83 -8.22 19.43
C GLY A 144 3.29 -8.89 18.14
N ALA A 145 2.67 -8.55 17.03
CA ALA A 145 3.03 -9.03 15.70
C ALA A 145 4.39 -8.47 15.24
N ASP A 146 5.15 -9.27 14.50
CA ASP A 146 6.29 -8.74 13.75
C ASP A 146 5.81 -7.94 12.53
N VAL A 147 4.76 -8.46 11.86
CA VAL A 147 4.09 -7.82 10.72
C VAL A 147 2.59 -7.99 10.85
N THR A 148 1.83 -6.93 10.68
CA THR A 148 0.37 -7.00 10.49
C THR A 148 0.04 -6.73 9.03
N MET A 149 -0.72 -7.63 8.41
CA MET A 149 -1.19 -7.56 7.04
C MET A 149 -2.67 -7.19 7.04
N VAL A 150 -3.06 -6.18 6.28
CA VAL A 150 -4.48 -5.85 6.09
C VAL A 150 -5.05 -6.74 4.99
N CYS A 151 -6.14 -7.42 5.32
CA CYS A 151 -6.86 -8.31 4.42
C CYS A 151 -8.31 -7.85 4.26
N THR A 152 -8.98 -8.34 3.23
CA THR A 152 -10.42 -8.20 3.03
C THR A 152 -11.02 -9.54 2.64
N PRO A 153 -12.32 -9.81 2.89
CA PRO A 153 -12.97 -10.95 2.31
C PRO A 153 -12.83 -10.93 0.79
N SER A 154 -12.48 -12.07 0.21
CA SER A 154 -12.25 -12.18 -1.24
C SER A 154 -13.48 -11.74 -2.02
N LEU A 155 -13.30 -10.74 -2.88
CA LEU A 155 -14.36 -10.20 -3.71
C LEU A 155 -14.68 -11.20 -4.82
N LYS A 156 -15.96 -11.49 -5.04
CA LYS A 156 -16.40 -12.33 -6.18
C LYS A 156 -15.90 -11.70 -7.48
N GLY A 157 -15.11 -12.44 -8.24
CA GLY A 157 -14.48 -11.93 -9.47
C GLY A 157 -13.16 -11.21 -9.24
N ALA A 158 -12.53 -11.41 -8.07
CA ALA A 158 -11.19 -10.90 -7.80
C ALA A 158 -10.20 -11.29 -8.91
N PRO A 159 -9.31 -10.39 -9.27
CA PRO A 159 -8.39 -10.59 -10.40
C PRO A 159 -7.37 -11.70 -10.11
N ARG A 160 -6.81 -12.28 -11.17
CA ARG A 160 -5.81 -13.36 -11.13
C ARG A 160 -4.47 -13.00 -10.44
N PHE A 161 -4.29 -11.75 -10.03
CA PHE A 161 -3.04 -11.23 -9.47
C PHE A 161 -3.16 -10.85 -7.99
N SER A 162 -4.16 -11.38 -7.30
CA SER A 162 -4.33 -11.16 -5.88
C SER A 162 -3.46 -12.08 -5.03
N GLU A 163 -3.16 -11.63 -3.83
CA GLU A 163 -2.54 -12.43 -2.79
C GLU A 163 -3.63 -12.97 -1.88
N TYR A 164 -3.66 -14.30 -1.65
CA TYR A 164 -4.63 -14.95 -0.81
C TYR A 164 -4.00 -15.42 0.50
N VAL A 165 -4.75 -15.31 1.58
CA VAL A 165 -4.26 -15.51 2.94
C VAL A 165 -5.12 -16.52 3.66
N GLU A 166 -4.50 -17.52 4.28
CA GLU A 166 -5.14 -18.40 5.27
C GLU A 166 -4.75 -17.97 6.67
N VAL A 167 -5.70 -17.99 7.58
CA VAL A 167 -5.49 -17.60 8.98
C VAL A 167 -6.03 -18.67 9.92
N ASP A 168 -5.42 -18.78 11.09
CA ASP A 168 -5.96 -19.59 12.19
C ASP A 168 -7.00 -18.81 13.02
N ASP A 169 -7.55 -19.45 14.03
CA ASP A 169 -8.57 -18.88 14.92
C ASP A 169 -8.09 -17.66 15.73
N THR A 170 -6.77 -17.43 15.79
CA THR A 170 -6.16 -16.26 16.44
C THR A 170 -5.94 -15.09 15.49
N GLY A 171 -6.20 -15.28 14.19
CA GLY A 171 -5.91 -14.31 13.13
C GLY A 171 -4.45 -14.34 12.67
N ARG A 172 -3.65 -15.32 13.09
CA ARG A 172 -2.29 -15.53 12.59
C ARG A 172 -2.33 -16.09 11.17
N VAL A 173 -1.52 -15.52 10.29
CA VAL A 173 -1.38 -16.01 8.91
C VAL A 173 -0.62 -17.33 8.91
N THR A 174 -1.25 -18.36 8.36
CA THR A 174 -0.71 -19.74 8.26
C THR A 174 -0.25 -20.07 6.84
N ASP A 175 -0.88 -19.47 5.83
CA ASP A 175 -0.44 -19.56 4.43
C ASP A 175 -0.63 -18.23 3.71
N LEU A 176 0.27 -17.96 2.76
CA LEU A 176 0.24 -16.80 1.88
C LEU A 176 0.51 -17.26 0.45
N SER A 177 -0.52 -17.23 -0.38
CA SER A 177 -0.45 -17.61 -1.78
C SER A 177 -0.37 -16.35 -2.66
N VAL A 178 0.78 -16.13 -3.29
CA VAL A 178 1.05 -14.96 -4.13
C VAL A 178 0.78 -15.29 -5.60
N HIS A 179 -0.24 -14.68 -6.18
CA HIS A 179 -0.72 -14.85 -7.57
C HIS A 179 -0.96 -16.33 -7.93
N PRO A 180 -1.77 -17.07 -7.18
CA PRO A 180 -2.04 -18.46 -7.49
C PRO A 180 -2.91 -18.57 -8.76
N VAL A 181 -2.84 -19.70 -9.43
CA VAL A 181 -3.68 -19.98 -10.62
C VAL A 181 -5.16 -20.09 -10.23
N THR A 182 -5.43 -20.62 -9.05
CA THR A 182 -6.78 -20.74 -8.46
C THR A 182 -6.74 -20.18 -7.04
N ALA A 183 -7.73 -19.35 -6.71
CA ALA A 183 -7.90 -18.86 -5.34
C ALA A 183 -8.19 -20.04 -4.39
N GLY A 184 -7.36 -20.20 -3.37
CA GLY A 184 -7.52 -21.24 -2.36
C GLY A 184 -8.14 -20.74 -1.06
N SER A 185 -8.24 -19.43 -0.86
CA SER A 185 -8.70 -18.80 0.37
C SER A 185 -9.85 -17.81 0.13
N THR A 186 -10.57 -17.49 1.21
CA THR A 186 -11.64 -16.48 1.25
C THR A 186 -11.16 -15.09 1.67
N LEU A 187 -9.88 -14.97 2.06
CA LEU A 187 -9.25 -13.69 2.39
C LEU A 187 -8.24 -13.29 1.33
N GLU A 188 -8.26 -12.01 0.98
CA GLU A 188 -7.35 -11.37 0.04
C GLU A 188 -6.53 -10.29 0.75
N SER A 189 -5.21 -10.28 0.55
CA SER A 189 -4.33 -9.22 1.05
C SER A 189 -4.58 -7.92 0.29
N LEU A 190 -4.63 -6.82 1.01
CA LEU A 190 -4.62 -5.47 0.42
C LEU A 190 -3.20 -4.96 0.14
N GLU A 191 -2.18 -5.76 0.44
CA GLU A 191 -0.77 -5.37 0.35
C GLU A 191 -0.47 -4.11 1.19
N ILE A 192 -1.17 -4.00 2.33
CA ILE A 192 -0.94 -2.98 3.35
C ILE A 192 -0.34 -3.69 4.54
N TYR A 193 0.81 -3.20 5.01
CA TYR A 193 1.59 -3.85 6.06
C TYR A 193 2.01 -2.85 7.13
N ILE A 194 1.93 -3.26 8.42
CA ILE A 194 2.51 -2.53 9.53
C ILE A 194 3.61 -3.38 10.15
N LEU A 195 4.78 -2.79 10.36
CA LEU A 195 5.94 -3.45 10.98
C LEU A 195 6.84 -2.41 11.65
N SER A 196 7.78 -2.87 12.48
CA SER A 196 8.77 -1.95 13.04
C SER A 196 9.75 -1.46 11.98
N LYS A 197 10.19 -0.21 12.11
CA LYS A 197 11.23 0.39 11.25
C LYS A 197 12.49 -0.50 11.23
N LYS A 198 12.90 -0.99 12.40
CA LYS A 198 14.07 -1.87 12.52
C LYS A 198 13.94 -3.11 11.64
N LEU A 199 12.81 -3.81 11.76
CA LEU A 199 12.55 -5.00 10.95
C LEU A 199 12.52 -4.68 9.45
N LEU A 200 11.94 -3.53 9.06
CA LEU A 200 11.96 -3.08 7.68
C LEU A 200 13.38 -2.89 7.15
N LEU A 201 14.24 -2.20 7.88
CA LEU A 201 15.64 -1.96 7.49
C LEU A 201 16.41 -3.29 7.36
N ASP A 202 16.28 -4.19 8.34
CA ASP A 202 16.89 -5.53 8.29
C ASP A 202 16.42 -6.32 7.06
N MET A 203 15.13 -6.20 6.68
CA MET A 203 14.58 -6.83 5.48
C MET A 203 15.10 -6.20 4.20
N VAL A 204 15.19 -4.86 4.13
CA VAL A 204 15.70 -4.13 2.96
C VAL A 204 17.16 -4.52 2.68
N ASP A 205 18.01 -4.52 3.70
CA ASP A 205 19.41 -4.93 3.58
C ASP A 205 19.54 -6.38 3.09
N TYR A 206 18.79 -7.29 3.70
CA TYR A 206 18.79 -8.69 3.29
C TYR A 206 18.35 -8.86 1.83
N CYS A 207 17.25 -8.19 1.43
CA CYS A 207 16.71 -8.28 0.08
C CYS A 207 17.64 -7.69 -0.97
N SER A 208 18.27 -6.57 -0.66
CA SER A 208 19.28 -5.95 -1.54
C SER A 208 20.48 -6.87 -1.78
N ALA A 209 20.97 -7.52 -0.71
CA ALA A 209 22.09 -8.43 -0.80
C ALA A 209 21.79 -9.76 -1.55
N HIS A 210 20.51 -10.15 -1.63
CA HIS A 210 20.09 -11.44 -2.22
C HIS A 210 19.23 -11.30 -3.48
N ASP A 211 19.15 -10.09 -4.05
CA ASP A 211 18.35 -9.79 -5.25
C ASP A 211 16.85 -10.16 -5.11
N ILE A 212 16.30 -9.99 -3.91
CA ILE A 212 14.89 -10.23 -3.62
C ILE A 212 14.12 -8.93 -3.84
N VAL A 213 13.16 -8.94 -4.75
CA VAL A 213 12.45 -7.72 -5.19
C VAL A 213 11.02 -7.61 -4.69
N ASN A 214 10.37 -8.73 -4.33
CA ASN A 214 8.97 -8.76 -3.90
C ASN A 214 8.86 -9.08 -2.41
N PHE A 215 8.12 -8.26 -1.67
CA PHE A 215 7.97 -8.39 -0.22
C PHE A 215 7.20 -9.65 0.19
N SER A 216 6.04 -9.88 -0.42
CA SER A 216 5.18 -11.01 -0.04
C SER A 216 5.81 -12.35 -0.40
N ARG A 217 6.23 -12.53 -1.67
CA ARG A 217 6.80 -13.78 -2.16
C ARG A 217 8.21 -14.04 -1.65
N GLY A 218 9.05 -13.01 -1.59
CA GLY A 218 10.47 -13.16 -1.27
C GLY A 218 10.78 -13.02 0.22
N VAL A 219 9.92 -12.36 0.99
CA VAL A 219 10.18 -12.08 2.41
C VAL A 219 9.15 -12.76 3.30
N LEU A 220 7.85 -12.48 3.14
CA LEU A 220 6.82 -12.96 4.06
C LEU A 220 6.57 -14.46 3.91
N GLN A 221 6.30 -14.92 2.68
CA GLN A 221 5.96 -16.32 2.42
C GLN A 221 7.04 -17.32 2.93
N PRO A 222 8.35 -17.13 2.69
CA PRO A 222 9.36 -18.02 3.21
C PRO A 222 9.52 -17.98 4.74
N ARG A 223 9.08 -16.89 5.38
CA ARG A 223 9.25 -16.64 6.82
C ARG A 223 7.98 -16.80 7.66
N LEU A 224 6.89 -17.34 7.12
CA LEU A 224 5.62 -17.56 7.83
C LEU A 224 5.79 -18.32 9.15
N ARG A 225 6.78 -19.21 9.24
CA ARG A 225 7.04 -19.99 10.46
C ARG A 225 7.87 -19.23 11.50
N THR A 226 8.64 -18.24 11.10
CA THR A 226 9.58 -17.52 11.96
C THR A 226 9.08 -16.14 12.34
N LEU A 227 8.30 -15.48 11.47
CA LEU A 227 7.65 -14.21 11.74
C LEU A 227 6.26 -14.45 12.33
N LYS A 228 5.90 -13.64 13.32
CA LYS A 228 4.52 -13.54 13.79
C LYS A 228 3.75 -12.61 12.84
N LEU A 229 3.23 -13.17 11.76
CA LEU A 229 2.41 -12.45 10.79
C LEU A 229 0.94 -12.55 11.21
N MET A 230 0.32 -11.42 11.53
CA MET A 230 -1.08 -11.32 11.92
C MET A 230 -1.90 -10.65 10.82
N SER A 231 -3.16 -11.04 10.68
CA SER A 231 -4.11 -10.41 9.77
C SER A 231 -4.99 -9.41 10.51
N TYR A 232 -5.25 -8.26 9.87
CA TYR A 232 -6.38 -7.38 10.19
C TYR A 232 -7.38 -7.49 9.06
N VAL A 233 -8.62 -7.89 9.34
CA VAL A 233 -9.65 -8.09 8.32
C VAL A 233 -10.53 -6.84 8.22
N HIS A 234 -10.31 -6.05 7.18
CA HIS A 234 -11.14 -4.89 6.83
C HIS A 234 -12.46 -5.37 6.22
N GLN A 235 -13.58 -4.96 6.82
CA GLN A 235 -14.93 -5.37 6.39
C GLN A 235 -15.63 -4.34 5.49
N GLY A 236 -15.03 -3.14 5.36
CA GLY A 236 -15.59 -2.05 4.57
C GLY A 236 -15.36 -2.21 3.06
N TYR A 237 -15.90 -1.26 2.31
CA TYR A 237 -15.76 -1.25 0.86
C TYR A 237 -14.31 -1.05 0.42
N VAL A 238 -13.89 -1.86 -0.54
CA VAL A 238 -12.58 -1.78 -1.19
C VAL A 238 -12.75 -1.78 -2.69
N ALA A 239 -12.18 -0.80 -3.38
CA ALA A 239 -12.11 -0.77 -4.83
C ALA A 239 -10.67 -0.89 -5.32
N ARG A 240 -10.40 -1.92 -6.11
CA ARG A 240 -9.16 -2.12 -6.88
C ARG A 240 -9.42 -1.88 -8.36
N PHE A 241 -8.41 -1.34 -9.06
CA PHE A 241 -8.51 -0.84 -10.41
C PHE A 241 -7.48 -1.54 -11.31
N GLN A 242 -7.86 -2.69 -11.87
CA GLN A 242 -6.98 -3.56 -12.65
C GLN A 242 -7.42 -3.73 -14.11
N SER A 243 -8.49 -3.05 -14.53
CA SER A 243 -8.97 -3.03 -15.91
C SER A 243 -9.89 -1.86 -16.14
N VAL A 244 -10.08 -1.45 -17.40
CA VAL A 244 -11.02 -0.38 -17.77
C VAL A 244 -12.46 -0.73 -17.37
N SER A 245 -12.88 -1.99 -17.56
CA SER A 245 -14.22 -2.44 -17.13
C SER A 245 -14.36 -2.42 -15.61
N GLY A 246 -13.32 -2.82 -14.87
CA GLY A 246 -13.28 -2.73 -13.40
C GLY A 246 -13.35 -1.28 -12.94
N TYR A 247 -12.60 -0.37 -13.55
CA TYR A 247 -12.66 1.05 -13.24
C TYR A 247 -14.06 1.63 -13.47
N PHE A 248 -14.71 1.28 -14.59
CA PHE A 248 -16.10 1.67 -14.85
C PHE A 248 -17.04 1.13 -13.78
N GLN A 249 -16.96 -0.16 -13.47
CA GLN A 249 -17.82 -0.79 -12.45
C GLN A 249 -17.65 -0.12 -11.08
N ARG A 250 -16.40 0.08 -10.62
CA ARG A 250 -16.13 0.76 -9.33
C ARG A 250 -16.63 2.20 -9.34
N SER A 251 -16.57 2.89 -10.48
CA SER A 251 -17.15 4.23 -10.62
C SER A 251 -18.67 4.22 -10.52
N MET A 252 -19.32 3.18 -11.04
CA MET A 252 -20.78 3.00 -10.93
C MET A 252 -21.20 2.61 -9.50
N ASP A 253 -20.38 1.87 -8.75
CA ASP A 253 -20.66 1.55 -7.34
C ASP A 253 -20.87 2.81 -6.50
N LEU A 254 -20.24 3.93 -6.85
CA LEU A 254 -20.43 5.22 -6.16
C LEU A 254 -21.83 5.82 -6.32
N LEU A 255 -22.68 5.29 -7.18
CA LEU A 255 -24.09 5.68 -7.25
C LEU A 255 -24.89 5.14 -6.06
N GLU A 256 -24.41 4.06 -5.42
CA GLU A 256 -25.00 3.51 -4.20
C GLU A 256 -24.63 4.39 -3.00
N PRO A 257 -25.63 4.89 -2.22
CA PRO A 257 -25.39 5.71 -1.05
C PRO A 257 -24.47 5.04 -0.01
N SER A 258 -24.68 3.75 0.28
CA SER A 258 -23.90 3.00 1.25
C SER A 258 -22.40 2.97 0.90
N VAL A 259 -22.05 2.82 -0.36
CA VAL A 259 -20.65 2.83 -0.82
C VAL A 259 -20.02 4.21 -0.59
N ARG A 260 -20.76 5.28 -0.85
CA ARG A 260 -20.27 6.64 -0.58
C ARG A 260 -20.09 6.88 0.90
N ASP A 261 -21.04 6.45 1.72
CA ASP A 261 -20.97 6.61 3.16
C ASP A 261 -19.77 5.86 3.75
N GLU A 262 -19.45 4.67 3.25
CA GLU A 262 -18.27 3.91 3.68
C GLU A 262 -16.95 4.57 3.24
N LEU A 263 -16.89 5.16 2.06
CA LEU A 263 -15.64 5.71 1.52
C LEU A 263 -15.33 7.13 1.99
N PHE A 264 -16.35 7.95 2.29
CA PHE A 264 -16.17 9.40 2.47
C PHE A 264 -16.59 9.90 3.86
N ASN A 265 -17.00 9.04 4.79
CA ASN A 265 -17.35 9.42 6.18
C ASN A 265 -16.22 9.19 7.16
#